data_9d4fb6a630a5ab648e56f0f7e6a3f5f3
#
_entry.id   9d4fb6a630a5ab648e56f0f7e6a3f5f3
#
_cell.length_a   1.000
_cell.length_b   1.000
_cell.length_c   1.000
_cell.angle_alpha   90.00
_cell.angle_beta   90.00
_cell.angle_gamma   90.00
#
_symmetry.space_group_name_H-M   'P 1'
#
loop_
_entity.id
_entity.type
_entity.pdbx_description
1 polymer ?
#
loop_
_entity_poly.entity_id
_entity_poly.type
_entity_poly.pdbx_seq_one_letter_code
_entity_poly.pdbx_strand_id
1 'polypeptide(L)'
;MVVKAGPKGEWHCQPDNGTFELWFNGKNLFPDSGSYVYAGEGEVMEQRNWHRQTCVHNTVTLNNKNLDQTESVTKLWQPEGNVQILVTENPSYKNLKHRRSVFFVDNSYFVIVDEMVGSQKGSINLHYQMPKGEIANSREDMTFVTQFEEGSNMKLQCFGPEGMTMKKEPGWCSTAYRKRYKRMNVSFNVKKDSEDAVRYITVICPIKNSADAPKLSAKFKNKAFNENGLEVEVKVNGKKQSLNYKL
;
A
#
# COMPACT_ATOMS: atom_id res chain seq x y z
N MET A 1 -5.38 -3.26 11.17
CA MET A 1 -5.27 -2.41 9.96
C MET A 1 -6.54 -1.59 9.80
N VAL A 2 -6.41 -0.33 9.42
CA VAL A 2 -7.53 0.55 9.01
C VAL A 2 -7.30 0.88 7.54
N VAL A 3 -8.34 0.76 6.70
CA VAL A 3 -8.28 1.05 5.26
C VAL A 3 -9.28 2.16 4.95
N LYS A 4 -8.86 3.16 4.22
CA LYS A 4 -9.76 4.20 3.71
C LYS A 4 -10.34 3.77 2.36
N ALA A 5 -11.62 3.46 2.36
CA ALA A 5 -12.37 3.02 1.19
C ALA A 5 -13.81 3.53 1.28
N GLY A 6 -14.03 4.73 0.88
CA GLY A 6 -15.34 5.38 1.01
C GLY A 6 -15.59 6.45 -0.03
N PRO A 7 -16.73 7.14 0.07
CA PRO A 7 -17.04 8.26 -0.81
C PRO A 7 -16.04 9.39 -0.64
N LYS A 8 -16.00 10.26 -1.63
CA LYS A 8 -15.24 11.51 -1.55
C LYS A 8 -15.80 12.33 -0.38
N GLY A 9 -14.92 12.67 0.55
CA GLY A 9 -15.24 13.66 1.55
C GLY A 9 -15.02 15.07 1.03
N GLU A 10 -15.59 16.05 1.72
CA GLU A 10 -15.42 17.44 1.38
C GLU A 10 -14.14 18.02 2.02
N TRP A 11 -14.11 19.22 2.39
CA TRP A 11 -13.06 20.13 2.92
C TRP A 11 -11.77 19.52 3.52
N HIS A 12 -11.83 18.44 4.30
CA HIS A 12 -10.69 17.84 4.99
C HIS A 12 -10.18 16.57 4.31
N CYS A 13 -10.73 16.18 3.17
CA CYS A 13 -10.31 15.00 2.44
C CYS A 13 -9.04 15.24 1.63
N GLN A 14 -8.28 14.16 1.53
CA GLN A 14 -7.11 14.05 0.67
C GLN A 14 -7.40 13.04 -0.44
N PRO A 15 -6.75 13.14 -1.60
CA PRO A 15 -6.88 12.16 -2.69
C PRO A 15 -6.04 10.91 -2.36
N ASP A 16 -6.48 10.14 -1.37
CA ASP A 16 -5.73 9.05 -0.74
C ASP A 16 -6.51 7.73 -0.64
N ASN A 17 -7.61 7.58 -1.39
CA ASN A 17 -8.41 6.37 -1.34
C ASN A 17 -7.59 5.12 -1.66
N GLY A 18 -7.90 4.04 -0.92
CA GLY A 18 -7.11 2.83 -0.89
C GLY A 18 -5.98 2.86 0.13
N THR A 19 -5.63 4.03 0.71
CA THR A 19 -4.60 4.09 1.77
C THR A 19 -4.99 3.28 3.00
N PHE A 20 -4.00 2.88 3.77
CA PHE A 20 -4.20 2.17 5.03
C PHE A 20 -3.17 2.60 6.08
N GLU A 21 -3.52 2.37 7.33
CA GLU A 21 -2.59 2.35 8.48
C GLU A 21 -2.58 0.96 9.12
N LEU A 22 -1.43 0.55 9.63
CA LEU A 22 -1.26 -0.73 10.30
C LEU A 22 -0.55 -0.54 11.64
N TRP A 23 -1.20 -0.96 12.72
CA TRP A 23 -0.65 -0.95 14.07
C TRP A 23 -0.30 -2.36 14.52
N PHE A 24 0.86 -2.49 15.17
CA PHE A 24 1.30 -3.72 15.80
C PHE A 24 2.05 -3.41 17.10
N ASN A 25 1.64 -4.04 18.20
CA ASN A 25 2.20 -3.84 19.54
C ASN A 25 2.37 -2.35 19.91
N GLY A 26 1.32 -1.54 19.66
CA GLY A 26 1.33 -0.12 20.01
C GLY A 26 2.09 0.80 19.05
N LYS A 27 2.74 0.27 18.00
CA LYS A 27 3.48 1.05 17.00
C LYS A 27 2.74 1.09 15.67
N ASN A 28 2.63 2.28 15.08
CA ASN A 28 2.12 2.44 13.72
C ASN A 28 3.23 2.11 12.72
N LEU A 29 3.05 1.02 11.98
CA LEU A 29 4.03 0.51 10.99
C LEU A 29 3.89 1.16 9.62
N PHE A 30 2.75 1.79 9.34
CA PHE A 30 2.46 2.52 8.10
C PHE A 30 1.70 3.81 8.43
N PRO A 31 2.36 4.78 9.11
CA PRO A 31 1.69 6.00 9.53
C PRO A 31 1.31 6.87 8.34
N ASP A 32 0.12 7.43 8.37
CA ASP A 32 -0.29 8.47 7.42
C ASP A 32 0.67 9.67 7.46
N SER A 33 0.76 10.40 6.36
CA SER A 33 1.61 11.59 6.29
C SER A 33 1.09 12.74 7.15
N GLY A 34 -0.19 12.73 7.49
CA GLY A 34 -0.85 13.82 8.20
C GLY A 34 -1.14 15.01 7.29
N SER A 35 -1.45 16.15 7.87
CA SER A 35 -1.77 17.38 7.12
C SER A 35 -0.85 18.55 7.41
N TYR A 36 -0.01 18.46 8.44
CA TYR A 36 0.90 19.48 8.95
C TYR A 36 0.21 20.76 9.45
N VAL A 37 -0.55 21.45 8.58
CA VAL A 37 -1.33 22.65 8.90
C VAL A 37 -2.66 22.65 8.14
N TYR A 38 -3.62 23.43 8.58
CA TYR A 38 -4.89 23.63 7.88
C TYR A 38 -4.82 24.77 6.86
N ALA A 39 -4.07 25.83 7.18
CA ALA A 39 -3.89 27.00 6.33
C ALA A 39 -2.50 27.61 6.56
N GLY A 40 -2.07 28.46 5.64
CA GLY A 40 -0.82 29.18 5.70
C GLY A 40 -0.52 29.85 4.37
N GLU A 41 0.60 30.53 4.29
CA GLU A 41 1.09 31.19 3.08
C GLU A 41 2.52 30.71 2.79
N GLY A 42 2.98 30.94 1.55
CA GLY A 42 4.34 30.64 1.12
C GLY A 42 4.75 29.21 1.41
N GLU A 43 5.92 29.03 2.01
CA GLU A 43 6.52 27.72 2.30
C GLU A 43 5.64 26.82 3.20
N VAL A 44 4.87 27.41 4.12
CA VAL A 44 3.95 26.66 4.98
C VAL A 44 2.84 26.02 4.17
N MET A 45 2.29 26.75 3.17
CA MET A 45 1.28 26.20 2.28
C MET A 45 1.85 25.15 1.33
N GLU A 46 3.07 25.31 0.85
CA GLU A 46 3.76 24.28 0.06
C GLU A 46 3.89 22.97 0.84
N GLN A 47 4.28 23.05 2.12
CA GLN A 47 4.35 21.88 2.99
C GLN A 47 2.99 21.21 3.17
N ARG A 48 1.93 21.97 3.41
CA ARG A 48 0.57 21.44 3.47
C ARG A 48 0.18 20.71 2.17
N ASN A 49 0.47 21.32 1.03
CA ASN A 49 0.16 20.74 -0.28
C ASN A 49 0.96 19.47 -0.54
N TRP A 50 2.22 19.39 -0.07
CA TRP A 50 3.00 18.17 -0.13
C TRP A 50 2.35 17.03 0.66
N HIS A 51 1.92 17.28 1.91
CA HIS A 51 1.27 16.27 2.76
C HIS A 51 -0.06 15.75 2.19
N ARG A 52 -0.66 16.48 1.26
CA ARG A 52 -1.95 16.13 0.64
C ARG A 52 -1.84 15.41 -0.69
N GLN A 53 -0.65 15.12 -1.17
CA GLN A 53 -0.47 14.42 -2.44
C GLN A 53 -0.78 12.92 -2.27
N THR A 54 -1.33 12.29 -3.30
CA THR A 54 -1.60 10.85 -3.29
C THR A 54 -0.33 10.03 -3.08
N CYS A 55 0.79 10.44 -3.66
CA CYS A 55 2.08 9.72 -3.58
C CYS A 55 2.69 9.66 -2.16
N VAL A 56 2.20 10.46 -1.22
CA VAL A 56 2.63 10.42 0.18
C VAL A 56 1.70 9.60 1.07
N HIS A 57 0.85 8.76 0.47
CA HIS A 57 -0.04 7.82 1.14
C HIS A 57 0.24 6.38 0.70
N ASN A 58 -0.31 5.39 1.41
CA ASN A 58 -0.11 3.95 1.14
C ASN A 58 -1.07 3.48 0.04
N THR A 59 -0.91 3.97 -1.18
CA THR A 59 -1.79 3.68 -2.31
C THR A 59 -1.03 3.74 -3.65
N VAL A 60 -1.74 3.57 -4.76
CA VAL A 60 -1.16 3.55 -6.11
C VAL A 60 -1.37 4.89 -6.81
N THR A 61 -0.37 5.33 -7.57
CA THR A 61 -0.47 6.48 -8.46
C THR A 61 -0.15 6.13 -9.91
N LEU A 62 -0.68 6.94 -10.83
CA LEU A 62 -0.27 7.00 -12.23
C LEU A 62 0.59 8.26 -12.43
N ASN A 63 1.85 8.07 -12.88
CA ASN A 63 2.81 9.16 -13.11
C ASN A 63 3.04 10.09 -11.89
N ASN A 64 2.90 9.57 -10.67
CA ASN A 64 2.96 10.31 -9.40
C ASN A 64 1.94 11.46 -9.28
N LYS A 65 0.88 11.44 -10.08
CA LYS A 65 -0.19 12.45 -10.00
C LYS A 65 -1.17 12.10 -8.88
N ASN A 66 -1.85 13.13 -8.37
CA ASN A 66 -2.98 12.92 -7.48
C ASN A 66 -4.11 12.17 -8.19
N LEU A 67 -4.91 11.42 -7.41
CA LEU A 67 -6.11 10.75 -7.93
C LEU A 67 -7.07 11.78 -8.54
N ASP A 68 -7.54 11.50 -9.74
CA ASP A 68 -8.59 12.31 -10.41
C ASP A 68 -9.95 12.06 -9.75
N GLN A 69 -10.19 10.83 -9.33
CA GLN A 69 -11.41 10.38 -8.66
C GLN A 69 -11.07 9.69 -7.36
N THR A 70 -11.79 10.03 -6.31
CA THR A 70 -11.49 9.60 -4.94
C THR A 70 -12.64 8.82 -4.28
N GLU A 71 -13.65 8.44 -5.04
CA GLU A 71 -14.74 7.59 -4.56
C GLU A 71 -14.36 6.12 -4.71
N SER A 72 -14.41 5.39 -3.61
CA SER A 72 -14.20 3.94 -3.61
C SER A 72 -15.50 3.20 -3.35
N VAL A 73 -15.62 2.02 -3.96
CA VAL A 73 -16.71 1.09 -3.74
C VAL A 73 -16.16 -0.17 -3.08
N THR A 74 -16.78 -0.59 -1.97
CA THR A 74 -16.49 -1.90 -1.37
C THR A 74 -17.18 -2.98 -2.19
N LYS A 75 -16.41 -3.89 -2.76
CA LYS A 75 -16.88 -5.01 -3.58
C LYS A 75 -17.11 -6.26 -2.73
N LEU A 76 -16.29 -6.47 -1.70
CA LEU A 76 -16.40 -7.59 -0.77
C LEU A 76 -15.95 -7.16 0.62
N TRP A 77 -16.70 -7.56 1.64
CA TRP A 77 -16.33 -7.47 3.03
C TRP A 77 -16.65 -8.79 3.74
N GLN A 78 -15.61 -9.54 4.08
CA GLN A 78 -15.69 -10.81 4.80
C GLN A 78 -14.78 -10.72 6.04
N PRO A 79 -15.31 -10.28 7.20
CA PRO A 79 -14.49 -10.02 8.39
C PRO A 79 -14.26 -11.25 9.27
N GLU A 80 -14.80 -12.42 8.91
CA GLU A 80 -14.78 -13.62 9.73
C GLU A 80 -13.90 -14.73 9.12
N GLY A 81 -13.52 -15.69 9.96
CA GLY A 81 -12.73 -16.86 9.58
C GLY A 81 -11.22 -16.63 9.65
N ASN A 82 -10.46 -17.65 9.30
CA ASN A 82 -8.98 -17.62 9.31
C ASN A 82 -8.39 -16.73 8.21
N VAL A 83 -9.18 -16.39 7.19
CA VAL A 83 -8.83 -15.45 6.14
C VAL A 83 -9.94 -14.42 6.04
N GLN A 84 -9.68 -13.23 6.52
CA GLN A 84 -10.59 -12.09 6.43
C GLN A 84 -10.26 -11.30 5.16
N ILE A 85 -11.29 -10.82 4.44
CA ILE A 85 -11.11 -10.25 3.11
C ILE A 85 -11.84 -8.90 2.99
N LEU A 86 -11.12 -7.89 2.51
CA LEU A 86 -11.70 -6.64 2.03
C LEU A 86 -11.28 -6.44 0.57
N VAL A 87 -12.24 -6.18 -0.31
CA VAL A 87 -11.99 -5.80 -1.70
C VAL A 87 -12.64 -4.45 -1.97
N THR A 88 -11.85 -3.50 -2.45
CA THR A 88 -12.31 -2.16 -2.82
C THR A 88 -11.89 -1.83 -4.24
N GLU A 89 -12.68 -1.03 -4.92
CA GLU A 89 -12.35 -0.45 -6.22
C GLU A 89 -12.47 1.07 -6.18
N ASN A 90 -11.51 1.75 -6.80
CA ASN A 90 -11.49 3.17 -7.01
C ASN A 90 -11.29 3.47 -8.50
N PRO A 91 -12.13 4.30 -9.14
CA PRO A 91 -11.90 4.74 -10.53
C PRO A 91 -10.53 5.37 -10.76
N SER A 92 -9.95 5.98 -9.77
CA SER A 92 -8.59 6.55 -9.70
C SER A 92 -8.27 7.58 -10.77
N TYR A 93 -8.19 7.18 -12.05
CA TYR A 93 -7.85 8.03 -13.18
C TYR A 93 -8.76 7.73 -14.37
N LYS A 94 -8.82 8.64 -15.32
CA LYS A 94 -9.57 8.41 -16.58
C LYS A 94 -9.08 7.11 -17.23
N ASN A 95 -9.99 6.17 -17.47
CA ASN A 95 -9.73 4.87 -18.07
C ASN A 95 -8.70 4.00 -17.32
N LEU A 96 -8.57 4.18 -16.00
CA LEU A 96 -7.73 3.34 -15.16
C LEU A 96 -8.31 3.27 -13.75
N LYS A 97 -8.78 2.09 -13.34
CA LYS A 97 -9.27 1.83 -11.99
C LYS A 97 -8.22 1.07 -11.18
N HIS A 98 -8.24 1.28 -9.87
CA HIS A 98 -7.46 0.54 -8.89
C HIS A 98 -8.39 -0.39 -8.10
N ARG A 99 -8.14 -1.70 -8.15
CA ARG A 99 -8.71 -2.68 -7.23
C ARG A 99 -7.65 -3.04 -6.20
N ARG A 100 -7.99 -2.87 -4.93
CA ARG A 100 -7.20 -3.32 -3.79
C ARG A 100 -7.93 -4.43 -3.05
N SER A 101 -7.26 -5.58 -2.92
CA SER A 101 -7.72 -6.70 -2.11
C SER A 101 -6.81 -6.87 -0.92
N VAL A 102 -7.36 -6.88 0.28
CA VAL A 102 -6.62 -7.08 1.53
C VAL A 102 -7.08 -8.38 2.15
N PHE A 103 -6.13 -9.29 2.38
CA PHE A 103 -6.33 -10.52 3.13
C PHE A 103 -5.61 -10.40 4.47
N PHE A 104 -6.32 -10.62 5.57
CA PHE A 104 -5.71 -10.84 6.88
C PHE A 104 -5.77 -12.33 7.20
N VAL A 105 -4.61 -12.94 7.30
CA VAL A 105 -4.45 -14.40 7.27
C VAL A 105 -3.99 -14.90 8.65
N ASP A 106 -4.74 -15.88 9.20
CA ASP A 106 -4.46 -16.57 10.47
C ASP A 106 -4.18 -15.57 11.63
N ASN A 107 -4.79 -14.38 11.62
CA ASN A 107 -4.52 -13.28 12.54
C ASN A 107 -3.02 -12.92 12.69
N SER A 108 -2.22 -13.17 11.66
CA SER A 108 -0.75 -13.11 11.73
C SER A 108 -0.11 -12.20 10.70
N TYR A 109 -0.57 -12.19 9.46
CA TYR A 109 0.03 -11.39 8.40
C TYR A 109 -1.01 -10.91 7.38
N PHE A 110 -0.63 -9.90 6.63
CA PHE A 110 -1.48 -9.32 5.59
C PHE A 110 -0.92 -9.64 4.20
N VAL A 111 -1.82 -9.88 3.26
CA VAL A 111 -1.52 -9.93 1.84
C VAL A 111 -2.36 -8.86 1.16
N ILE A 112 -1.71 -7.90 0.52
CA ILE A 112 -2.37 -6.84 -0.24
C ILE A 112 -2.12 -7.10 -1.71
N VAL A 113 -3.19 -7.16 -2.50
CA VAL A 113 -3.12 -7.27 -3.95
C VAL A 113 -3.64 -5.98 -4.56
N ASP A 114 -2.79 -5.34 -5.33
CA ASP A 114 -3.10 -4.11 -6.05
C ASP A 114 -3.14 -4.38 -7.56
N GLU A 115 -4.26 -4.09 -8.20
CA GLU A 115 -4.49 -4.32 -9.62
C GLU A 115 -4.93 -3.01 -10.29
N MET A 116 -4.07 -2.48 -11.18
CA MET A 116 -4.36 -1.29 -11.99
C MET A 116 -4.87 -1.71 -13.36
N VAL A 117 -6.17 -1.51 -13.59
CA VAL A 117 -6.92 -2.07 -14.71
C VAL A 117 -7.46 -0.97 -15.60
N GLY A 118 -7.25 -1.09 -16.90
CA GLY A 118 -7.74 -0.13 -17.90
C GLY A 118 -6.72 0.19 -18.99
N SER A 119 -7.12 1.01 -19.96
CA SER A 119 -6.32 1.32 -21.14
C SER A 119 -5.30 2.46 -20.96
N GLN A 120 -5.43 3.24 -19.87
CA GLN A 120 -4.50 4.36 -19.63
C GLN A 120 -3.08 3.86 -19.40
N LYS A 121 -2.12 4.43 -20.12
CA LYS A 121 -0.69 4.10 -20.05
C LYS A 121 0.07 5.10 -19.21
N GLY A 122 1.21 4.67 -18.64
CA GLY A 122 2.08 5.53 -17.83
C GLY A 122 2.90 4.75 -16.82
N SER A 123 3.58 5.46 -15.91
CA SER A 123 4.27 4.84 -14.78
C SER A 123 3.27 4.55 -13.66
N ILE A 124 3.13 3.29 -13.30
CA ILE A 124 2.37 2.87 -12.11
C ILE A 124 3.33 2.81 -10.94
N ASN A 125 2.98 3.50 -9.85
CA ASN A 125 3.81 3.63 -8.67
C ASN A 125 2.98 3.22 -7.45
N LEU A 126 3.35 2.11 -6.81
CA LEU A 126 2.75 1.63 -5.56
C LEU A 126 3.58 2.17 -4.39
N HIS A 127 2.98 3.03 -3.57
CA HIS A 127 3.66 3.74 -2.50
C HIS A 127 3.41 3.12 -1.13
N TYR A 128 4.46 3.11 -0.31
CA TYR A 128 4.41 2.77 1.11
C TYR A 128 5.14 3.82 1.94
N GLN A 129 4.46 4.29 2.96
CA GLN A 129 4.94 5.30 3.90
C GLN A 129 5.53 4.60 5.10
N MET A 130 6.87 4.48 5.14
CA MET A 130 7.56 3.71 6.16
C MET A 130 7.57 4.44 7.52
N PRO A 131 7.60 3.72 8.63
CA PRO A 131 7.72 4.33 9.95
C PRO A 131 9.10 4.96 10.15
N LYS A 132 9.21 5.87 11.13
CA LYS A 132 10.51 6.42 11.53
C LYS A 132 11.35 5.33 12.21
N GLY A 133 12.62 5.21 11.83
CA GLY A 133 13.59 4.31 12.45
C GLY A 133 14.48 3.63 11.43
N GLU A 134 15.29 2.68 11.88
CA GLU A 134 16.18 1.91 11.05
C GLU A 134 15.41 0.84 10.27
N ILE A 135 15.70 0.72 8.96
CA ILE A 135 15.01 -0.19 8.06
C ILE A 135 16.04 -0.78 7.09
N ALA A 136 16.29 -2.07 7.24
CA ALA A 136 17.06 -2.84 6.27
C ALA A 136 16.22 -3.07 5.00
N ASN A 137 16.90 -3.12 3.85
CA ASN A 137 16.20 -3.32 2.58
C ASN A 137 17.09 -4.07 1.57
N SER A 138 16.43 -4.81 0.67
CA SER A 138 17.03 -5.43 -0.50
C SER A 138 16.25 -5.01 -1.75
N ARG A 139 16.95 -4.39 -2.71
CA ARG A 139 16.35 -4.03 -3.99
C ARG A 139 16.13 -5.25 -4.87
N GLU A 140 16.99 -6.24 -4.78
CA GLU A 140 16.89 -7.49 -5.52
C GLU A 140 15.64 -8.26 -5.12
N ASP A 141 15.40 -8.36 -3.79
CA ASP A 141 14.26 -9.09 -3.24
C ASP A 141 13.00 -8.22 -3.10
N MET A 142 13.08 -6.92 -3.39
CA MET A 142 11.98 -5.95 -3.17
C MET A 142 11.47 -5.97 -1.72
N THR A 143 12.38 -6.01 -0.74
CA THR A 143 12.06 -6.18 0.68
C THR A 143 12.47 -5.02 1.56
N PHE A 144 11.72 -4.87 2.66
CA PHE A 144 12.02 -4.01 3.79
C PHE A 144 11.80 -4.77 5.09
N VAL A 145 12.73 -4.60 6.04
CA VAL A 145 12.63 -5.14 7.40
C VAL A 145 12.97 -4.03 8.38
N THR A 146 12.04 -3.68 9.25
CA THR A 146 12.31 -2.70 10.31
C THR A 146 13.20 -3.32 11.38
N GLN A 147 14.04 -2.47 12.01
CA GLN A 147 15.01 -2.89 13.02
C GLN A 147 14.80 -2.06 14.30
N PHE A 148 13.62 -2.21 14.90
CA PHE A 148 13.28 -1.52 16.13
C PHE A 148 13.59 -2.40 17.33
N GLU A 149 14.06 -1.80 18.42
CA GLU A 149 14.35 -2.50 19.68
C GLU A 149 13.09 -2.88 20.46
N GLU A 150 11.99 -2.18 20.23
CA GLU A 150 10.76 -2.32 21.05
C GLU A 150 9.90 -3.54 20.70
N GLY A 151 10.38 -4.48 19.94
CA GLY A 151 9.65 -5.71 19.61
C GLY A 151 8.45 -5.53 18.66
N SER A 152 8.38 -4.39 17.97
CA SER A 152 7.30 -4.05 17.02
C SER A 152 7.87 -3.84 15.63
N ASN A 153 8.29 -4.94 15.01
CA ASN A 153 8.91 -4.93 13.69
C ASN A 153 7.96 -5.46 12.61
N MET A 154 8.38 -5.32 11.36
CA MET A 154 7.71 -5.94 10.22
C MET A 154 8.69 -6.33 9.13
N LYS A 155 8.33 -7.34 8.34
CA LYS A 155 8.86 -7.56 7.00
C LYS A 155 7.78 -7.22 5.99
N LEU A 156 8.14 -6.40 4.99
CA LEU A 156 7.36 -6.18 3.77
C LEU A 156 8.15 -6.74 2.59
N GLN A 157 7.49 -7.48 1.70
CA GLN A 157 8.03 -7.88 0.41
C GLN A 157 6.97 -7.70 -0.67
N CYS A 158 7.35 -7.03 -1.76
CA CYS A 158 6.49 -6.79 -2.91
C CYS A 158 6.89 -7.70 -4.08
N PHE A 159 5.90 -8.36 -4.67
CA PHE A 159 6.00 -9.18 -5.87
C PHE A 159 5.18 -8.50 -6.96
N GLY A 160 5.79 -8.21 -8.09
CA GLY A 160 5.16 -7.48 -9.19
C GLY A 160 5.57 -8.02 -10.55
N PRO A 161 5.19 -7.32 -11.63
CA PRO A 161 5.55 -7.72 -12.97
C PRO A 161 7.06 -7.58 -13.22
N GLU A 162 7.51 -8.23 -14.28
CA GLU A 162 8.88 -8.09 -14.77
C GLU A 162 9.23 -6.63 -15.04
N GLY A 163 10.47 -6.25 -14.74
CA GLY A 163 10.93 -4.86 -14.85
C GLY A 163 10.49 -3.93 -13.71
N MET A 164 9.80 -4.46 -12.68
CA MET A 164 9.50 -3.67 -11.48
C MET A 164 10.79 -3.18 -10.81
N THR A 165 10.80 -1.91 -10.44
CA THR A 165 11.92 -1.28 -9.73
C THR A 165 11.46 -0.73 -8.38
N MET A 166 12.39 -0.65 -7.43
CA MET A 166 12.14 -0.08 -6.11
C MET A 166 12.89 1.24 -5.95
N LYS A 167 12.18 2.28 -5.51
CA LYS A 167 12.74 3.59 -5.26
C LYS A 167 12.49 4.01 -3.81
N LYS A 168 13.51 4.57 -3.16
CA LYS A 168 13.40 5.19 -1.84
C LYS A 168 13.46 6.70 -2.01
N GLU A 169 12.57 7.40 -1.34
CA GLU A 169 12.46 8.84 -1.40
C GLU A 169 12.35 9.41 0.02
N PRO A 170 12.90 10.61 0.27
CA PRO A 170 12.67 11.28 1.53
C PRO A 170 11.20 11.66 1.68
N GLY A 171 10.65 11.48 2.86
CA GLY A 171 9.28 11.82 3.18
C GLY A 171 9.15 12.49 4.53
N TRP A 172 7.96 12.90 4.84
CA TRP A 172 7.59 13.53 6.09
C TRP A 172 6.38 12.85 6.71
N CYS A 173 6.29 12.93 8.03
CA CYS A 173 5.09 12.57 8.77
C CYS A 173 4.81 13.66 9.79
N SER A 174 3.56 14.12 9.82
CA SER A 174 3.07 15.12 10.75
C SER A 174 2.02 14.51 11.67
N THR A 175 2.41 14.26 12.91
CA THR A 175 1.54 13.66 13.94
C THR A 175 0.85 14.70 14.82
N ALA A 176 1.20 15.98 14.66
CA ALA A 176 0.57 17.10 15.37
C ALA A 176 0.71 18.39 14.57
N TYR A 177 -0.15 19.36 14.85
CA TYR A 177 -0.18 20.66 14.20
C TYR A 177 1.20 21.34 14.24
N ARG A 178 1.74 21.70 13.06
CA ARG A 178 3.07 22.30 12.84
C ARG A 178 4.26 21.45 13.34
N LYS A 179 4.05 20.15 13.61
CA LYS A 179 5.15 19.24 13.98
C LYS A 179 5.28 18.16 12.90
N ARG A 180 6.50 17.93 12.45
CA ARG A 180 6.79 16.86 11.48
C ARG A 180 8.18 16.29 11.73
N TYR A 181 8.37 15.08 11.27
CA TYR A 181 9.67 14.42 11.27
C TYR A 181 9.94 13.77 9.90
N LYS A 182 11.21 13.60 9.58
CA LYS A 182 11.65 12.91 8.37
C LYS A 182 11.42 11.41 8.51
N ARG A 183 10.99 10.78 7.42
CA ARG A 183 10.88 9.34 7.27
C ARG A 183 11.25 8.92 5.85
N MET A 184 11.32 7.63 5.58
CA MET A 184 11.50 7.09 4.25
C MET A 184 10.13 6.80 3.62
N ASN A 185 9.96 7.21 2.37
CA ASN A 185 8.91 6.73 1.49
C ASN A 185 9.50 5.70 0.53
N VAL A 186 8.70 4.75 0.12
CA VAL A 186 9.10 3.70 -0.81
C VAL A 186 8.07 3.60 -1.91
N SER A 187 8.53 3.44 -3.15
CA SER A 187 7.64 3.11 -4.24
C SER A 187 8.16 1.92 -5.05
N PHE A 188 7.22 1.05 -5.48
CA PHE A 188 7.45 -0.01 -6.45
C PHE A 188 6.87 0.45 -7.78
N ASN A 189 7.71 0.54 -8.79
CA ASN A 189 7.40 1.25 -10.02
C ASN A 189 7.52 0.33 -11.23
N VAL A 190 6.54 0.42 -12.12
CA VAL A 190 6.56 -0.28 -13.42
C VAL A 190 5.91 0.59 -14.48
N LYS A 191 6.40 0.47 -15.71
CA LYS A 191 5.77 1.11 -16.87
C LYS A 191 4.61 0.25 -17.38
N LYS A 192 3.41 0.82 -17.39
CA LYS A 192 2.25 0.25 -18.08
C LYS A 192 2.21 0.79 -19.50
N ASP A 193 2.47 -0.05 -20.50
CA ASP A 193 2.51 0.29 -21.91
C ASP A 193 1.51 -0.50 -22.77
N SER A 194 0.78 -1.44 -22.16
CA SER A 194 -0.30 -2.21 -22.78
C SER A 194 -1.63 -1.99 -22.04
N GLU A 195 -2.69 -2.66 -22.48
CA GLU A 195 -3.98 -2.71 -21.80
C GLU A 195 -4.02 -3.72 -20.66
N ASP A 196 -3.01 -4.60 -20.57
CA ASP A 196 -2.91 -5.57 -19.50
C ASP A 196 -2.86 -4.88 -18.13
N ALA A 197 -3.49 -5.48 -17.15
CA ALA A 197 -3.46 -4.97 -15.78
C ALA A 197 -2.05 -5.04 -15.20
N VAL A 198 -1.62 -3.97 -14.56
CA VAL A 198 -0.43 -3.99 -13.70
C VAL A 198 -0.85 -4.52 -12.33
N ARG A 199 -0.18 -5.56 -11.85
CA ARG A 199 -0.60 -6.30 -10.67
C ARG A 199 0.55 -6.50 -9.69
N TYR A 200 0.31 -6.21 -8.41
CA TYR A 200 1.27 -6.41 -7.32
C TYR A 200 0.68 -7.31 -6.24
N ILE A 201 1.53 -8.10 -5.60
CA ILE A 201 1.21 -8.79 -4.35
C ILE A 201 2.21 -8.28 -3.31
N THR A 202 1.73 -7.66 -2.25
CA THR A 202 2.57 -7.26 -1.12
C THR A 202 2.23 -8.08 0.09
N VAL A 203 3.23 -8.76 0.65
CA VAL A 203 3.09 -9.51 1.90
C VAL A 203 3.70 -8.69 3.02
N ILE A 204 2.91 -8.45 4.08
CA ILE A 204 3.32 -7.69 5.27
C ILE A 204 3.19 -8.61 6.47
N CYS A 205 4.32 -8.96 7.06
CA CYS A 205 4.40 -9.78 8.27
C CYS A 205 4.83 -8.92 9.46
N PRO A 206 3.92 -8.56 10.38
CA PRO A 206 4.33 -8.05 11.68
C PRO A 206 5.13 -9.12 12.42
N ILE A 207 6.26 -8.74 13.00
CA ILE A 207 7.18 -9.63 13.71
C ILE A 207 7.70 -8.93 14.97
N LYS A 208 8.09 -9.70 15.98
CA LYS A 208 8.66 -9.12 17.21
C LYS A 208 10.10 -8.66 16.97
N ASN A 209 10.94 -9.51 16.41
CA ASN A 209 12.33 -9.18 16.15
C ASN A 209 12.63 -9.24 14.65
N SER A 210 13.52 -8.38 14.18
CA SER A 210 13.95 -8.37 12.77
C SER A 210 14.63 -9.68 12.32
N ALA A 211 15.29 -10.38 13.25
CA ALA A 211 15.90 -11.69 13.00
C ALA A 211 14.86 -12.79 12.67
N ASP A 212 13.61 -12.62 13.13
CA ASP A 212 12.52 -13.57 12.88
C ASP A 212 11.83 -13.32 11.50
N ALA A 213 12.41 -12.47 10.67
CA ALA A 213 11.84 -12.10 9.37
C ALA A 213 11.65 -13.34 8.47
N PRO A 214 10.40 -13.68 8.09
CA PRO A 214 10.12 -14.94 7.40
C PRO A 214 10.63 -14.92 5.95
N LYS A 215 10.92 -16.09 5.39
CA LYS A 215 11.07 -16.26 3.95
C LYS A 215 9.69 -16.20 3.30
N LEU A 216 9.57 -15.35 2.27
CA LEU A 216 8.30 -15.10 1.58
C LEU A 216 8.42 -15.45 0.10
N SER A 217 7.32 -15.95 -0.47
CA SER A 217 7.09 -15.96 -1.91
C SER A 217 5.61 -15.79 -2.21
N ALA A 218 5.28 -15.14 -3.31
CA ALA A 218 3.91 -14.99 -3.74
C ALA A 218 3.81 -15.00 -5.27
N LYS A 219 2.68 -15.48 -5.78
CA LYS A 219 2.38 -15.48 -7.21
C LYS A 219 0.87 -15.47 -7.47
N PHE A 220 0.49 -14.88 -8.57
CA PHE A 220 -0.85 -15.02 -9.12
C PHE A 220 -1.05 -16.43 -9.68
N LYS A 221 -2.24 -16.99 -9.46
CA LYS A 221 -2.65 -18.25 -10.08
C LYS A 221 -3.31 -18.01 -11.44
N ASN A 222 -4.07 -16.93 -11.55
CA ASN A 222 -4.60 -16.47 -12.83
C ASN A 222 -3.55 -15.66 -13.59
N LYS A 223 -3.35 -15.96 -14.87
CA LYS A 223 -2.40 -15.23 -15.73
C LYS A 223 -2.82 -13.77 -15.93
N ALA A 224 -4.11 -13.50 -16.09
CA ALA A 224 -4.66 -12.17 -16.32
C ALA A 224 -5.56 -11.72 -15.16
N PHE A 225 -5.88 -10.43 -15.13
CA PHE A 225 -6.92 -9.88 -14.27
C PHE A 225 -8.26 -10.57 -14.50
N ASN A 226 -8.99 -10.82 -13.43
CA ASN A 226 -10.34 -11.39 -13.48
C ASN A 226 -11.31 -10.47 -12.75
N GLU A 227 -12.30 -9.95 -13.47
CA GLU A 227 -13.30 -9.03 -12.90
C GLU A 227 -14.09 -9.70 -11.76
N ASN A 228 -14.32 -10.99 -11.83
CA ASN A 228 -15.19 -11.73 -10.91
C ASN A 228 -14.46 -12.39 -9.73
N GLY A 229 -13.16 -12.12 -9.55
CA GLY A 229 -12.44 -12.70 -8.42
C GLY A 229 -10.92 -12.69 -8.57
N LEU A 230 -10.26 -13.26 -7.58
CA LEU A 230 -8.82 -13.35 -7.49
C LEU A 230 -8.39 -14.71 -6.95
N GLU A 231 -7.26 -15.21 -7.42
CA GLU A 231 -6.56 -16.33 -6.78
C GLU A 231 -5.05 -16.07 -6.75
N VAL A 232 -4.46 -16.12 -5.55
CA VAL A 232 -3.02 -16.01 -5.32
C VAL A 232 -2.50 -17.14 -4.44
N GLU A 233 -1.26 -17.52 -4.63
CA GLU A 233 -0.53 -18.44 -3.78
C GLU A 233 0.54 -17.67 -3.03
N VAL A 234 0.57 -17.78 -1.71
CA VAL A 234 1.58 -17.17 -0.84
C VAL A 234 2.25 -18.27 -0.02
N LYS A 235 3.57 -18.15 0.20
CA LYS A 235 4.30 -19.00 1.14
C LYS A 235 4.99 -18.12 2.18
N VAL A 236 4.82 -18.51 3.45
CA VAL A 236 5.48 -17.90 4.59
C VAL A 236 6.28 -19.01 5.30
N ASN A 237 7.60 -18.93 5.33
CA ASN A 237 8.50 -19.98 5.85
C ASN A 237 8.19 -21.39 5.28
N GLY A 238 7.88 -21.45 3.98
CA GLY A 238 7.54 -22.69 3.29
C GLY A 238 6.09 -23.16 3.44
N LYS A 239 5.34 -22.67 4.43
CA LYS A 239 3.91 -22.97 4.59
C LYS A 239 3.14 -22.29 3.47
N LYS A 240 2.49 -23.07 2.63
CA LYS A 240 1.70 -22.62 1.48
C LYS A 240 0.26 -22.26 1.90
N GLN A 241 -0.23 -21.12 1.40
CA GLN A 241 -1.60 -20.66 1.52
C GLN A 241 -2.14 -20.28 0.14
N SER A 242 -3.33 -20.78 -0.22
CA SER A 242 -4.09 -20.32 -1.39
C SER A 242 -5.14 -19.33 -0.91
N LEU A 243 -5.07 -18.10 -1.39
CA LEU A 243 -5.99 -17.02 -1.05
C LEU A 243 -6.82 -16.69 -2.29
N ASN A 244 -8.12 -16.69 -2.13
CA ASN A 244 -9.04 -16.43 -3.24
C ASN A 244 -10.33 -15.81 -2.76
N TYR A 245 -11.04 -15.17 -3.69
CA TYR A 245 -12.42 -14.75 -3.54
C TYR A 245 -13.15 -14.76 -4.88
N LYS A 246 -14.49 -14.75 -4.82
CA LYS A 246 -15.40 -14.46 -5.95
C LYS A 246 -16.24 -13.25 -5.58
N LEU A 247 -16.48 -12.35 -6.55
CA LEU A 247 -17.34 -11.17 -6.45
C LEU A 247 -18.73 -11.46 -6.99
#